data_a53d7d8e3c7245a71cb28d18838193b8
#
_entry.id   a53d7d8e3c7245a71cb28d18838193b8
#
_cell.length_a   1.000
_cell.length_b   1.000
_cell.length_c   1.000
_cell.angle_alpha   90.00
_cell.angle_beta   90.00
_cell.angle_gamma   90.00
#
_symmetry.space_group_name_H-M   'P 1'
#
loop_
_entity.id
_entity.type
_entity.pdbx_description
1 polymer ?
#
loop_
_entity_poly.entity_id
_entity_poly.type
_entity_poly.pdbx_seq_one_letter_code
_entity_poly.pdbx_strand_id
1 'polypeptide(L)'
;MTISFWYLPLLGAGLAGFLISFYIHHKKASHSTMVCPLKANCDAVIYSDYAKFFGIPLELIGLAYYGLISVSYALFAFFPVLASPFLLFLLFALTTTAFAFSIYLTFLQAVTLKQWCTWCLFSATLCTMIFVSAIAGSTFGFIPLLASYKGLILALHLFGMALGLGGATIAGAEEVIK
;
A
#
# COMPACT_ATOMS: atom_id res chain seq x y z
N MET A 1 9.45 15.54 -22.10
CA MET A 1 8.60 14.74 -21.18
C MET A 1 9.45 13.63 -20.62
N THR A 2 10.16 13.83 -19.53
CA THR A 2 10.88 12.76 -18.84
C THR A 2 9.89 12.08 -17.92
N ILE A 3 9.25 11.01 -18.43
CA ILE A 3 8.51 10.08 -17.56
C ILE A 3 9.55 9.61 -16.54
N SER A 4 9.33 9.98 -15.28
CA SER A 4 10.28 9.61 -14.23
C SER A 4 10.35 8.08 -14.21
N PHE A 5 11.51 7.51 -14.49
CA PHE A 5 11.75 6.06 -14.58
C PHE A 5 11.14 5.28 -13.39
N TRP A 6 10.97 5.97 -12.27
CA TRP A 6 10.39 5.43 -11.03
C TRP A 6 8.90 5.13 -11.09
N TYR A 7 8.14 5.72 -12.03
CA TYR A 7 6.70 5.44 -12.15
C TYR A 7 6.40 4.11 -12.88
N LEU A 8 7.31 3.64 -13.73
CA LEU A 8 7.14 2.40 -14.48
C LEU A 8 7.02 1.16 -13.58
N PRO A 9 7.92 0.90 -12.61
CA PRO A 9 7.78 -0.24 -11.70
C PRO A 9 6.53 -0.13 -10.80
N LEU A 10 6.14 1.07 -10.37
CA LEU A 10 4.95 1.30 -9.58
C LEU A 10 3.67 0.97 -10.37
N LEU A 11 3.59 1.44 -11.61
CA LEU A 11 2.47 1.17 -12.50
C LEU A 11 2.41 -0.33 -12.86
N GLY A 12 3.54 -0.94 -13.22
CA GLY A 12 3.62 -2.35 -13.58
C GLY A 12 3.22 -3.27 -12.41
N ALA A 13 3.76 -3.03 -11.21
CA ALA A 13 3.40 -3.79 -10.02
C ALA A 13 1.94 -3.58 -9.59
N GLY A 14 1.43 -2.36 -9.72
CA GLY A 14 0.03 -2.05 -9.47
C GLY A 14 -0.92 -2.80 -10.40
N LEU A 15 -0.66 -2.77 -11.71
CA LEU A 15 -1.47 -3.51 -12.70
C LEU A 15 -1.41 -5.02 -12.47
N ALA A 16 -0.22 -5.58 -12.20
CA ALA A 16 -0.07 -7.01 -11.90
C ALA A 16 -0.84 -7.40 -10.64
N GLY A 17 -0.76 -6.60 -9.56
CA GLY A 17 -1.50 -6.82 -8.33
C GLY A 17 -3.01 -6.72 -8.51
N PHE A 18 -3.47 -5.77 -9.34
CA PHE A 18 -4.88 -5.65 -9.71
C PHE A 18 -5.38 -6.89 -10.44
N LEU A 19 -4.63 -7.39 -11.43
CA LEU A 19 -4.99 -8.61 -12.17
C LEU A 19 -5.04 -9.84 -11.27
N ILE A 20 -4.10 -9.99 -10.34
CA ILE A 20 -4.09 -11.09 -9.36
C ILE A 20 -5.35 -11.01 -8.48
N SER A 21 -5.64 -9.85 -7.90
CA SER A 21 -6.81 -9.65 -7.05
C SER A 21 -8.12 -9.88 -7.81
N PHE A 22 -8.18 -9.45 -9.06
CA PHE A 22 -9.32 -9.68 -9.95
C PHE A 22 -9.50 -11.18 -10.27
N TYR A 23 -8.41 -11.88 -10.57
CA TYR A 23 -8.42 -13.33 -10.81
C TYR A 23 -8.95 -14.09 -9.58
N ILE A 24 -8.46 -13.77 -8.39
CA ILE A 24 -8.92 -14.38 -7.13
C ILE A 24 -10.40 -14.11 -6.93
N HIS A 25 -10.84 -12.86 -7.09
CA HIS A 25 -12.23 -12.47 -6.94
C HIS A 25 -13.15 -13.21 -7.93
N HIS A 26 -12.77 -13.27 -9.20
CA HIS A 26 -13.53 -13.97 -10.24
C HIS A 26 -13.65 -15.46 -9.96
N LYS A 27 -12.57 -16.12 -9.56
CA LYS A 27 -12.57 -17.54 -9.20
C LYS A 27 -13.43 -17.83 -7.99
N LYS A 28 -13.36 -16.98 -6.97
CA LYS A 28 -14.14 -17.10 -5.75
C LYS A 28 -15.63 -16.88 -6.01
N ALA A 29 -15.99 -15.91 -6.85
CA ALA A 29 -17.38 -15.65 -7.24
C ALA A 29 -17.99 -16.80 -8.05
N SER A 30 -17.19 -17.49 -8.87
CA SER A 30 -17.64 -18.64 -9.68
C SER A 30 -17.56 -19.99 -8.94
N HIS A 31 -17.23 -20.00 -7.64
CA HIS A 31 -17.04 -21.22 -6.83
C HIS A 31 -16.16 -22.29 -7.50
N SER A 32 -15.22 -21.88 -8.35
CA SER A 32 -14.34 -22.77 -9.08
C SER A 32 -13.03 -22.98 -8.32
N THR A 33 -12.49 -24.22 -8.37
CA THR A 33 -11.20 -24.55 -7.78
C THR A 33 -10.09 -23.70 -8.40
N MET A 34 -9.18 -23.20 -7.56
CA MET A 34 -8.06 -22.39 -8.02
C MET A 34 -6.89 -23.28 -8.45
N VAL A 35 -6.32 -22.94 -9.59
CA VAL A 35 -5.03 -23.53 -10.00
C VAL A 35 -3.94 -22.84 -9.20
N CYS A 36 -3.35 -23.56 -8.24
CA CYS A 36 -2.24 -23.06 -7.44
C CYS A 36 -0.91 -23.52 -8.04
N PRO A 37 -0.04 -22.58 -8.43
CA PRO A 37 1.35 -22.91 -8.73
C PRO A 37 2.02 -23.55 -7.50
N LEU A 38 3.05 -24.37 -7.73
CA LEU A 38 3.91 -24.95 -6.68
C LEU A 38 3.20 -25.93 -5.71
N LYS A 39 2.09 -26.54 -6.12
CA LYS A 39 1.33 -27.49 -5.27
C LYS A 39 0.90 -26.90 -3.90
N ALA A 40 0.78 -25.58 -3.80
CA ALA A 40 0.28 -24.89 -2.62
C ALA A 40 -1.24 -25.10 -2.47
N ASN A 41 -1.75 -24.93 -1.25
CA ASN A 41 -3.18 -25.10 -0.97
C ASN A 41 -3.88 -23.72 -0.88
N CYS A 42 -4.07 -23.08 -2.04
CA CYS A 42 -4.66 -21.75 -2.10
C CYS A 42 -6.11 -21.72 -1.63
N ASP A 43 -6.88 -22.76 -1.94
CA ASP A 43 -8.30 -22.83 -1.55
C ASP A 43 -8.46 -22.79 -0.04
N ALA A 44 -7.60 -23.49 0.71
CA ALA A 44 -7.62 -23.47 2.17
C ALA A 44 -7.39 -22.07 2.77
N VAL A 45 -6.60 -21.23 2.11
CA VAL A 45 -6.31 -19.86 2.56
C VAL A 45 -7.41 -18.90 2.13
N ILE A 46 -7.83 -18.95 0.87
CA ILE A 46 -8.75 -17.97 0.26
C ILE A 46 -10.19 -18.15 0.76
N TYR A 47 -10.58 -19.39 1.11
CA TYR A 47 -11.90 -19.66 1.70
C TYR A 47 -11.90 -19.68 3.23
N SER A 48 -10.76 -19.44 3.89
CA SER A 48 -10.68 -19.34 5.36
C SER A 48 -11.45 -18.13 5.89
N ASP A 49 -11.84 -18.18 7.17
CA ASP A 49 -12.45 -17.05 7.86
C ASP A 49 -11.51 -15.83 7.92
N TYR A 50 -10.20 -16.06 7.87
CA TYR A 50 -9.16 -15.03 7.81
C TYR A 50 -9.05 -14.33 6.44
N ALA A 51 -9.71 -14.85 5.39
CA ALA A 51 -9.77 -14.21 4.07
C ALA A 51 -10.79 -13.04 4.01
N LYS A 52 -11.29 -12.60 5.17
CA LYS A 52 -12.18 -11.45 5.31
C LYS A 52 -11.65 -10.51 6.39
N PHE A 53 -11.71 -9.22 6.12
CA PHE A 53 -11.36 -8.19 7.08
C PHE A 53 -12.58 -7.28 7.29
N PHE A 54 -13.11 -7.24 8.53
CA PHE A 54 -14.40 -6.59 8.85
C PHE A 54 -15.57 -7.03 7.94
N GLY A 55 -15.60 -8.31 7.54
CA GLY A 55 -16.64 -8.84 6.64
C GLY A 55 -16.39 -8.59 5.15
N ILE A 56 -15.39 -7.77 4.81
CA ILE A 56 -15.01 -7.47 3.42
C ILE A 56 -13.98 -8.51 2.96
N PRO A 57 -14.18 -9.19 1.82
CA PRO A 57 -13.20 -10.09 1.25
C PRO A 57 -11.88 -9.39 0.93
N LEU A 58 -10.74 -10.00 1.30
CA LEU A 58 -9.40 -9.41 1.12
C LEU A 58 -9.07 -9.11 -0.34
N GLU A 59 -9.58 -9.88 -1.27
CA GLU A 59 -9.41 -9.66 -2.71
C GLU A 59 -10.04 -8.33 -3.18
N LEU A 60 -11.15 -7.89 -2.56
CA LEU A 60 -11.75 -6.58 -2.88
C LEU A 60 -10.91 -5.42 -2.34
N ILE A 61 -10.34 -5.59 -1.15
CA ILE A 61 -9.40 -4.61 -0.58
C ILE A 61 -8.16 -4.49 -1.49
N GLY A 62 -7.64 -5.63 -1.95
CA GLY A 62 -6.54 -5.67 -2.92
C GLY A 62 -6.89 -4.99 -4.24
N LEU A 63 -8.07 -5.27 -4.80
CA LEU A 63 -8.57 -4.60 -6.02
C LEU A 63 -8.61 -3.08 -5.87
N ALA A 64 -9.17 -2.59 -4.76
CA ALA A 64 -9.26 -1.17 -4.48
C ALA A 64 -7.87 -0.52 -4.34
N TYR A 65 -6.97 -1.16 -3.58
CA TYR A 65 -5.61 -0.68 -3.38
C TYR A 65 -4.81 -0.62 -4.67
N TYR A 66 -4.69 -1.76 -5.37
CA TYR A 66 -3.89 -1.83 -6.61
C TYR A 66 -4.49 -0.99 -7.74
N GLY A 67 -5.82 -0.91 -7.82
CA GLY A 67 -6.52 -0.04 -8.77
C GLY A 67 -6.22 1.44 -8.51
N LEU A 68 -6.31 1.88 -7.25
CA LEU A 68 -6.00 3.25 -6.87
C LEU A 68 -4.53 3.61 -7.17
N ILE A 69 -3.59 2.74 -6.81
CA ILE A 69 -2.16 2.93 -7.11
C ILE A 69 -1.94 3.04 -8.62
N SER A 70 -2.48 2.10 -9.42
CA SER A 70 -2.31 2.09 -10.87
C SER A 70 -2.87 3.35 -11.53
N VAL A 71 -4.08 3.76 -11.16
CA VAL A 71 -4.72 4.96 -11.71
C VAL A 71 -3.95 6.22 -11.31
N SER A 72 -3.55 6.34 -10.03
CA SER A 72 -2.82 7.52 -9.56
C SER A 72 -1.48 7.69 -10.27
N TYR A 73 -0.68 6.63 -10.37
CA TYR A 73 0.62 6.73 -11.05
C TYR A 73 0.50 6.84 -12.57
N ALA A 74 -0.54 6.28 -13.19
CA ALA A 74 -0.85 6.54 -14.59
C ALA A 74 -1.18 8.02 -14.82
N LEU A 75 -2.04 8.61 -13.97
CA LEU A 75 -2.37 10.03 -14.05
C LEU A 75 -1.13 10.93 -13.85
N PHE A 76 -0.24 10.59 -12.92
CA PHE A 76 1.00 11.36 -12.72
C PHE A 76 1.97 11.26 -13.91
N ALA A 77 1.96 10.13 -14.62
CA ALA A 77 2.78 9.96 -15.81
C ALA A 77 2.29 10.84 -16.97
N PHE A 78 0.97 11.02 -17.13
CA PHE A 78 0.39 11.87 -18.18
C PHE A 78 0.24 13.33 -17.74
N PHE A 79 -0.05 13.58 -16.47
CA PHE A 79 -0.32 14.89 -15.90
C PHE A 79 0.53 15.14 -14.64
N PRO A 80 1.82 15.45 -14.79
CA PRO A 80 2.72 15.65 -13.63
C PRO A 80 2.27 16.75 -12.65
N VAL A 81 1.45 17.70 -13.12
CA VAL A 81 0.88 18.77 -12.29
C VAL A 81 -0.01 18.22 -11.15
N LEU A 82 -0.61 17.03 -11.34
CA LEU A 82 -1.44 16.41 -10.32
C LEU A 82 -0.62 15.80 -9.17
N ALA A 83 0.68 15.58 -9.36
CA ALA A 83 1.57 15.02 -8.34
C ALA A 83 1.88 16.04 -7.25
N SER A 84 0.84 16.47 -6.51
CA SER A 84 1.03 17.37 -5.37
C SER A 84 1.71 16.65 -4.21
N PRO A 85 2.52 17.34 -3.38
CA PRO A 85 3.17 16.74 -2.21
C PRO A 85 2.20 16.08 -1.24
N PHE A 86 1.03 16.65 -1.06
CA PHE A 86 -0.03 16.09 -0.20
C PHE A 86 -0.55 14.75 -0.74
N LEU A 87 -0.81 14.66 -2.04
CA LEU A 87 -1.31 13.43 -2.66
C LEU A 87 -0.25 12.33 -2.65
N LEU A 88 1.01 12.68 -2.90
CA LEU A 88 2.14 11.73 -2.79
C LEU A 88 2.30 11.22 -1.36
N PHE A 89 2.16 12.09 -0.35
CA PHE A 89 2.18 11.68 1.06
C PHE A 89 1.03 10.72 1.38
N LEU A 90 -0.19 11.01 0.92
CA LEU A 90 -1.35 10.16 1.13
C LEU A 90 -1.15 8.76 0.51
N LEU A 91 -0.64 8.70 -0.72
CA LEU A 91 -0.34 7.44 -1.39
C LEU A 91 0.79 6.67 -0.71
N PHE A 92 1.80 7.37 -0.19
CA PHE A 92 2.87 6.76 0.59
C PHE A 92 2.36 6.17 1.91
N ALA A 93 1.52 6.91 2.64
CA ALA A 93 0.89 6.42 3.87
C ALA A 93 0.01 5.19 3.61
N LEU A 94 -0.79 5.22 2.55
CA LEU A 94 -1.61 4.10 2.11
C LEU A 94 -0.75 2.87 1.77
N THR A 95 0.33 3.06 1.01
CA THR A 95 1.26 1.99 0.63
C THR A 95 1.97 1.40 1.84
N THR A 96 2.38 2.23 2.80
CA THR A 96 2.99 1.79 4.06
C THR A 96 2.02 0.92 4.87
N THR A 97 0.76 1.34 4.96
CA THR A 97 -0.30 0.58 5.65
C THR A 97 -0.56 -0.74 4.93
N ALA A 98 -0.65 -0.74 3.60
CA ALA A 98 -0.83 -1.94 2.81
C ALA A 98 0.33 -2.92 2.95
N PHE A 99 1.57 -2.42 3.00
CA PHE A 99 2.77 -3.23 3.23
C PHE A 99 2.76 -3.89 4.61
N ALA A 100 2.47 -3.13 5.67
CA ALA A 100 2.35 -3.66 7.03
C ALA A 100 1.25 -4.74 7.11
N PHE A 101 0.12 -4.50 6.47
CA PHE A 101 -0.98 -5.46 6.38
C PHE A 101 -0.58 -6.73 5.59
N SER A 102 0.19 -6.58 4.52
CA SER A 102 0.72 -7.69 3.73
C SER A 102 1.66 -8.59 4.54
N ILE A 103 2.53 -8.00 5.37
CA ILE A 103 3.39 -8.75 6.31
C ILE A 103 2.53 -9.51 7.32
N TYR A 104 1.52 -8.86 7.89
CA TYR A 104 0.58 -9.50 8.82
C TYR A 104 -0.10 -10.71 8.20
N LEU A 105 -0.62 -10.59 6.97
CA LEU A 105 -1.26 -11.71 6.27
C LEU A 105 -0.29 -12.84 5.96
N THR A 106 0.95 -12.53 5.60
CA THR A 106 2.00 -13.54 5.36
C THR A 106 2.34 -14.29 6.65
N PHE A 107 2.45 -13.57 7.77
CA PHE A 107 2.65 -14.17 9.08
C PHE A 107 1.48 -15.08 9.48
N LEU A 108 0.24 -14.66 9.21
CA LEU A 108 -0.97 -15.43 9.48
C LEU A 108 -0.97 -16.76 8.69
N GLN A 109 -0.54 -16.75 7.43
CA GLN A 109 -0.40 -17.96 6.61
C GLN A 109 0.66 -18.92 7.20
N ALA A 110 1.78 -18.39 7.67
CA ALA A 110 2.88 -19.18 8.21
C ALA A 110 2.57 -19.81 9.58
N VAL A 111 1.96 -19.07 10.49
CA VAL A 111 1.81 -19.46 11.89
C VAL A 111 0.44 -20.03 12.19
N THR A 112 -0.62 -19.38 11.73
CA THR A 112 -2.00 -19.73 12.09
C THR A 112 -2.58 -20.78 11.14
N LEU A 113 -2.53 -20.50 9.83
CA LEU A 113 -3.09 -21.39 8.83
C LEU A 113 -2.19 -22.57 8.51
N LYS A 114 -0.86 -22.38 8.66
CA LYS A 114 0.19 -23.37 8.27
C LYS A 114 -0.01 -23.88 6.84
N GLN A 115 -0.58 -23.03 6.00
CA GLN A 115 -0.87 -23.28 4.59
C GLN A 115 -0.39 -22.08 3.77
N TRP A 116 0.27 -22.36 2.66
CA TRP A 116 0.81 -21.33 1.79
C TRP A 116 -0.10 -21.10 0.59
N CYS A 117 -0.42 -19.84 0.32
CA CYS A 117 -1.12 -19.41 -0.88
C CYS A 117 -0.15 -18.69 -1.81
N THR A 118 0.19 -19.33 -2.94
CA THR A 118 1.15 -18.74 -3.90
C THR A 118 0.67 -17.39 -4.46
N TRP A 119 -0.62 -17.25 -4.75
CA TRP A 119 -1.20 -16.00 -5.24
C TRP A 119 -1.10 -14.88 -4.20
N CYS A 120 -1.30 -15.21 -2.92
CA CYS A 120 -1.15 -14.25 -1.83
C CYS A 120 0.31 -13.82 -1.65
N LEU A 121 1.27 -14.74 -1.82
CA LEU A 121 2.70 -14.42 -1.79
C LEU A 121 3.12 -13.54 -2.96
N PHE A 122 2.61 -13.79 -4.17
CA PHE A 122 2.83 -12.91 -5.30
C PHE A 122 2.29 -11.49 -5.05
N SER A 123 1.08 -11.39 -4.52
CA SER A 123 0.52 -10.09 -4.12
C SER A 123 1.40 -9.40 -3.07
N ALA A 124 1.85 -10.13 -2.04
CA ALA A 124 2.75 -9.59 -1.02
C ALA A 124 4.08 -9.09 -1.61
N THR A 125 4.65 -9.81 -2.56
CA THR A 125 5.88 -9.40 -3.26
C THR A 125 5.66 -8.13 -4.07
N LEU A 126 4.54 -8.03 -4.79
CA LEU A 126 4.19 -6.81 -5.55
C LEU A 126 3.96 -5.61 -4.64
N CYS A 127 3.28 -5.82 -3.50
CA CYS A 127 3.10 -4.77 -2.50
C CYS A 127 4.45 -4.29 -1.93
N THR A 128 5.38 -5.21 -1.68
CA THR A 128 6.75 -4.89 -1.25
C THR A 128 7.51 -4.11 -2.34
N MET A 129 7.38 -4.51 -3.61
CA MET A 129 7.98 -3.78 -4.73
C MET A 129 7.45 -2.35 -4.83
N ILE A 130 6.13 -2.15 -4.68
CA ILE A 130 5.52 -0.81 -4.68
C ILE A 130 6.07 0.01 -3.51
N PHE A 131 6.15 -0.56 -2.31
CA PHE A 131 6.66 0.12 -1.12
C PHE A 131 8.13 0.53 -1.27
N VAL A 132 9.00 -0.38 -1.72
CA VAL A 132 10.43 -0.10 -1.96
C VAL A 132 10.60 0.96 -3.04
N SER A 133 9.83 0.87 -4.14
CA SER A 133 9.87 1.88 -5.22
C SER A 133 9.36 3.24 -4.74
N ALA A 134 8.35 3.28 -3.86
CA ALA A 134 7.87 4.51 -3.28
C ALA A 134 8.92 5.16 -2.36
N ILE A 135 9.63 4.37 -1.54
CA ILE A 135 10.76 4.87 -0.75
C ILE A 135 11.88 5.39 -1.65
N ALA A 136 12.30 4.63 -2.64
CA ALA A 136 13.37 5.03 -3.56
C ALA A 136 13.00 6.29 -4.34
N GLY A 137 11.75 6.41 -4.80
CA GLY A 137 11.23 7.62 -5.44
C GLY A 137 11.15 8.81 -4.48
N SER A 138 10.79 8.57 -3.20
CA SER A 138 10.72 9.61 -2.18
C SER A 138 12.11 10.15 -1.79
N THR A 139 13.15 9.33 -1.88
CA THR A 139 14.54 9.77 -1.61
C THR A 139 14.99 10.87 -2.57
N PHE A 140 14.44 10.90 -3.79
CA PHE A 140 14.76 11.91 -4.79
C PHE A 140 13.86 13.15 -4.77
N GLY A 141 12.67 13.12 -4.14
CA GLY A 141 11.75 14.25 -4.15
C GLY A 141 11.07 14.57 -2.81
N PHE A 142 10.89 13.59 -1.93
CA PHE A 142 10.09 13.76 -0.72
C PHE A 142 10.94 13.90 0.55
N ILE A 143 12.11 13.27 0.63
CA ILE A 143 13.03 13.43 1.78
C ILE A 143 13.53 14.88 1.93
N PRO A 144 13.91 15.63 0.88
CA PRO A 144 14.24 17.04 1.06
C PRO A 144 13.05 17.89 1.52
N LEU A 145 11.80 17.47 1.23
CA LEU A 145 10.61 18.15 1.73
C LEU A 145 10.32 17.82 3.21
N LEU A 146 10.56 16.59 3.65
CA LEU A 146 10.47 16.17 5.05
C LEU A 146 11.69 16.61 5.87
N ALA A 147 12.87 16.69 5.25
CA ALA A 147 14.08 17.25 5.84
C ALA A 147 13.99 18.78 6.03
N SER A 148 13.08 19.45 5.34
CA SER A 148 12.68 20.78 5.75
C SER A 148 11.90 20.65 7.05
N TYR A 149 12.53 21.09 8.15
CA TYR A 149 12.03 21.13 9.53
C TYR A 149 10.54 21.53 9.64
N LYS A 150 10.06 22.41 8.74
CA LYS A 150 8.66 22.83 8.64
C LYS A 150 7.71 21.73 8.14
N GLY A 151 8.15 20.85 7.25
CA GLY A 151 7.32 19.75 6.73
C GLY A 151 7.10 18.64 7.77
N LEU A 152 8.11 18.34 8.59
CA LEU A 152 8.01 17.37 9.67
C LEU A 152 7.05 17.85 10.78
N ILE A 153 7.13 19.14 11.16
CA ILE A 153 6.22 19.73 12.16
C ILE A 153 4.79 19.76 11.63
N LEU A 154 4.57 20.09 10.37
CA LEU A 154 3.24 20.10 9.77
C LEU A 154 2.65 18.68 9.73
N ALA A 155 3.44 17.67 9.35
CA ALA A 155 3.01 16.28 9.32
C ALA A 155 2.69 15.75 10.73
N LEU A 156 3.50 16.08 11.74
CA LEU A 156 3.24 15.74 13.14
C LEU A 156 2.00 16.46 13.70
N HIS A 157 1.76 17.73 13.32
CA HIS A 157 0.56 18.46 13.72
C HIS A 157 -0.72 17.84 13.11
N LEU A 158 -0.70 17.54 11.82
CA LEU A 158 -1.85 16.92 11.14
C LEU A 158 -2.12 15.52 11.67
N PHE A 159 -1.08 14.76 11.97
CA PHE A 159 -1.21 13.43 12.58
C PHE A 159 -1.72 13.50 14.03
N GLY A 160 -1.24 14.47 14.81
CA GLY A 160 -1.72 14.73 16.18
C GLY A 160 -3.18 15.19 16.22
N MET A 161 -3.61 16.04 15.26
CA MET A 161 -5.02 16.42 15.10
C MET A 161 -5.90 15.24 14.70
N ALA A 162 -5.43 14.39 13.79
CA ALA A 162 -6.16 13.19 13.36
C ALA A 162 -6.34 12.15 14.49
N LEU A 163 -5.40 12.10 15.44
CA LEU A 163 -5.48 11.22 16.63
C LEU A 163 -6.20 11.87 17.84
N GLY A 164 -6.74 13.10 17.70
CA GLY A 164 -7.41 13.79 18.79
C GLY A 164 -6.48 14.26 19.93
N LEU A 165 -5.15 14.22 19.74
CA LEU A 165 -4.14 14.60 20.73
C LEU A 165 -3.77 16.09 20.64
N GLY A 166 -4.51 16.89 19.89
CA GLY A 166 -4.21 18.27 19.50
C GLY A 166 -4.32 19.34 20.59
N GLY A 167 -4.18 19.00 21.88
CA GLY A 167 -4.35 19.96 22.97
C GLY A 167 -3.08 20.36 23.74
N ALA A 168 -1.95 19.68 23.59
CA ALA A 168 -0.87 19.79 24.58
C ALA A 168 0.51 20.31 24.09
N THR A 169 0.72 20.54 22.80
CA THR A 169 2.09 20.76 22.28
C THR A 169 2.43 22.18 21.81
N ILE A 170 1.52 23.15 21.91
CA ILE A 170 1.78 24.52 21.42
C ILE A 170 2.59 25.37 22.42
N ALA A 171 2.57 25.03 23.71
CA ALA A 171 3.26 25.85 24.73
C ALA A 171 4.77 25.65 24.84
N GLY A 172 5.33 24.55 24.30
CA GLY A 172 6.75 24.21 24.44
C GLY A 172 7.66 24.62 23.27
N ALA A 173 7.11 24.97 22.12
CA ALA A 173 7.88 25.21 20.91
C ALA A 173 8.37 26.67 20.74
N GLU A 174 7.76 27.63 21.45
CA GLU A 174 8.17 29.04 21.37
C GLU A 174 9.40 29.40 22.23
N GLU A 175 9.74 28.56 23.21
CA GLU A 175 10.84 28.84 24.14
C GLU A 175 12.22 28.38 23.64
N VAL A 176 12.27 27.60 22.57
CA VAL A 176 13.54 27.07 21.99
C VAL A 176 14.10 27.95 20.86
N ILE A 177 13.37 29.01 20.43
CA ILE A 177 13.77 29.89 19.31
C ILE A 177 14.16 31.32 19.79
N LYS A 178 14.46 31.49 21.09
CA LYS A 178 15.08 32.72 21.60
C LYS A 178 16.59 32.53 21.85
#